data_e6c900f89f14b096fd9536317cc0473e
#
_entry.id   e6c900f89f14b096fd9536317cc0473e
#
_cell.length_a   1.000
_cell.length_b   1.000
_cell.length_c   1.000
_cell.angle_alpha   90.00
_cell.angle_beta   90.00
_cell.angle_gamma   90.00
#
_symmetry.space_group_name_H-M   'P 1'
#
loop_
_entity.id
_entity.type
_entity.pdbx_description
1 polymer ?
#
loop_
_entity_poly.entity_id
_entity_poly.type
_entity_poly.pdbx_seq_one_letter_code
_entity_poly.pdbx_strand_id
1 'polypeptide(L)'
;DPRDDPMTDPHRQPNDSRVADASFGNWVDFYAPEKAKPYLRLMRADRPIGTWLLLWPSLWSIALAAPLGEGWSVLSLLYLPEPGTMLLFALGAFVMRGAGCTINDIIDHAFDAKVARTRSRPIPSGAVSLPQAWIFLIALCLVGLAILVQFNLFTILLGASSLLLVGLYPFAKRFTYWPQVMLGLTFNWGALLGWAAVAGSLSLPPVLLYIGCICWTVGYDTIYAHQDKDDDALLGLKSTALRFGDNTKTWLFGFYGAALLFFGLAGMAAAIGWIFYLGLAIGGWHLMRQVTRTKIDDAARCLAIFKSNRDFGVILFASILAGTLGSGLR
;
A
#
# COMPACT_ATOMS: atom_id res chain seq x y z
N ASP A 1 -0.30 32.95 -0.36
CA ASP A 1 -0.23 33.72 -1.60
C ASP A 1 -1.48 33.35 -2.42
N PRO A 2 -2.29 34.34 -2.93
CA PRO A 2 -3.48 34.05 -3.75
C PRO A 2 -3.20 33.22 -5.01
N ARG A 3 -1.93 32.95 -5.34
CA ARG A 3 -1.49 32.16 -6.48
C ARG A 3 -1.49 30.65 -6.26
N ASP A 4 -1.70 30.19 -5.03
CA ASP A 4 -1.71 28.75 -4.66
C ASP A 4 -3.13 28.20 -4.49
N ASP A 5 -4.15 28.99 -4.81
CA ASP A 5 -5.53 28.47 -4.86
C ASP A 5 -5.68 27.58 -6.12
N PRO A 6 -5.94 26.26 -5.94
CA PRO A 6 -6.14 25.34 -7.05
C PRO A 6 -7.32 25.72 -7.97
N MET A 7 -8.12 26.72 -7.58
CA MET A 7 -9.22 27.27 -8.40
C MET A 7 -8.75 28.35 -9.39
N THR A 8 -7.53 28.88 -9.27
CA THR A 8 -7.01 30.00 -10.07
C THR A 8 -5.91 29.61 -11.07
N ASP A 9 -5.71 28.31 -11.33
CA ASP A 9 -4.74 27.87 -12.34
C ASP A 9 -5.18 28.35 -13.75
N PRO A 10 -4.42 29.28 -14.41
CA PRO A 10 -4.76 29.83 -15.72
C PRO A 10 -4.68 28.78 -16.86
N HIS A 11 -4.15 27.59 -16.59
CA HIS A 11 -4.09 26.46 -17.53
C HIS A 11 -5.25 25.47 -17.35
N ARG A 12 -6.16 25.73 -16.42
CA ARG A 12 -7.35 24.90 -16.20
C ARG A 12 -8.36 25.10 -17.34
N GLN A 13 -8.36 24.18 -18.29
CA GLN A 13 -9.40 24.16 -19.32
C GLN A 13 -10.76 23.80 -18.68
N PRO A 14 -11.89 24.36 -19.18
CA PRO A 14 -13.24 24.11 -18.65
C PRO A 14 -13.67 22.64 -18.65
N ASN A 15 -12.96 21.77 -19.36
CA ASN A 15 -13.22 20.33 -19.50
C ASN A 15 -12.19 19.46 -18.75
N ASP A 16 -11.48 20.01 -17.77
CA ASP A 16 -10.46 19.26 -17.03
C ASP A 16 -11.10 18.27 -16.05
N SER A 17 -11.27 17.03 -16.51
CA SER A 17 -11.79 15.91 -15.72
C SER A 17 -10.78 15.35 -14.70
N ARG A 18 -9.65 16.07 -14.44
CA ARG A 18 -8.61 15.65 -13.48
C ARG A 18 -9.13 15.68 -12.06
N VAL A 19 -8.68 14.71 -11.27
CA VAL A 19 -8.99 14.63 -9.84
C VAL A 19 -8.04 15.54 -9.07
N ALA A 20 -8.57 16.38 -8.18
CA ALA A 20 -7.79 17.42 -7.48
C ALA A 20 -6.63 16.87 -6.65
N ASP A 21 -6.70 15.63 -6.16
CA ASP A 21 -5.67 14.95 -5.38
C ASP A 21 -4.69 14.11 -6.22
N ALA A 22 -4.76 14.19 -7.57
CA ALA A 22 -3.81 13.54 -8.48
C ALA A 22 -2.64 14.48 -8.84
N SER A 23 -1.44 13.91 -9.01
CA SER A 23 -0.28 14.67 -9.50
C SER A 23 -0.47 15.09 -10.97
N PHE A 24 -0.05 16.31 -11.29
CA PHE A 24 -0.04 16.79 -12.67
C PHE A 24 0.85 15.92 -13.57
N GLY A 25 0.38 15.70 -14.82
CA GLY A 25 1.20 15.06 -15.84
C GLY A 25 1.47 13.57 -15.61
N ASN A 26 0.51 12.85 -15.00
CA ASN A 26 0.62 11.41 -14.83
C ASN A 26 0.34 10.66 -16.14
N TRP A 27 0.73 9.39 -16.22
CA TRP A 27 0.62 8.57 -17.43
C TRP A 27 -0.83 8.39 -17.93
N VAL A 28 -1.83 8.41 -17.02
CA VAL A 28 -3.26 8.31 -17.39
C VAL A 28 -3.69 9.53 -18.21
N ASP A 29 -3.19 10.73 -17.86
CA ASP A 29 -3.54 11.95 -18.56
C ASP A 29 -3.01 11.96 -20.01
N PHE A 30 -1.77 11.42 -20.21
CA PHE A 30 -1.10 11.47 -21.52
C PHE A 30 -1.39 10.28 -22.43
N TYR A 31 -1.49 9.07 -21.89
CA TYR A 31 -1.48 7.86 -22.70
C TYR A 31 -2.79 7.08 -22.67
N ALA A 32 -3.67 7.31 -21.68
CA ALA A 32 -4.90 6.55 -21.59
C ALA A 32 -5.97 7.06 -22.58
N PRO A 33 -6.73 6.14 -23.22
CA PRO A 33 -7.90 6.52 -24.01
C PRO A 33 -8.93 7.28 -23.15
N GLU A 34 -9.57 8.32 -23.72
CA GLU A 34 -10.52 9.18 -22.98
C GLU A 34 -11.60 8.38 -22.23
N LYS A 35 -12.16 7.34 -22.87
CA LYS A 35 -13.18 6.49 -22.27
C LYS A 35 -12.67 5.65 -21.08
N ALA A 36 -11.36 5.36 -21.01
CA ALA A 36 -10.74 4.59 -19.93
C ALA A 36 -10.30 5.48 -18.76
N LYS A 37 -10.03 6.77 -18.99
CA LYS A 37 -9.53 7.70 -17.96
C LYS A 37 -10.37 7.70 -16.67
N PRO A 38 -11.71 7.79 -16.71
CA PRO A 38 -12.51 7.80 -15.49
C PRO A 38 -12.34 6.52 -14.66
N TYR A 39 -12.25 5.36 -15.31
CA TYR A 39 -12.05 4.07 -14.62
C TYR A 39 -10.64 3.91 -14.08
N LEU A 40 -9.62 4.34 -14.83
CA LEU A 40 -8.22 4.33 -14.36
C LEU A 40 -8.02 5.28 -13.17
N ARG A 41 -8.71 6.42 -13.15
CA ARG A 41 -8.73 7.34 -12.00
C ARG A 41 -9.52 6.77 -10.84
N LEU A 42 -10.62 6.07 -11.08
CA LEU A 42 -11.41 5.39 -10.04
C LEU A 42 -10.56 4.33 -9.31
N MET A 43 -9.77 3.54 -10.05
CA MET A 43 -8.85 2.56 -9.47
C MET A 43 -7.51 3.16 -8.99
N ARG A 44 -7.32 4.49 -9.06
CA ARG A 44 -6.09 5.19 -8.62
C ARG A 44 -4.83 4.80 -9.41
N ALA A 45 -4.95 4.40 -10.67
CA ALA A 45 -3.81 4.10 -11.55
C ALA A 45 -2.95 5.34 -11.85
N ASP A 46 -3.53 6.53 -11.75
CA ASP A 46 -2.88 7.84 -11.86
C ASP A 46 -1.94 8.19 -10.69
N ARG A 47 -2.00 7.43 -9.60
CA ARG A 47 -1.18 7.63 -8.39
C ARG A 47 -0.72 6.28 -7.81
N PRO A 48 0.35 5.71 -8.34
CA PRO A 48 0.75 4.32 -8.11
C PRO A 48 1.32 4.04 -6.71
N ILE A 49 1.53 5.06 -5.85
CA ILE A 49 2.14 4.85 -4.52
C ILE A 49 1.38 3.81 -3.71
N GLY A 50 0.03 3.83 -3.71
CA GLY A 50 -0.76 2.84 -2.97
C GLY A 50 -0.59 1.43 -3.50
N THR A 51 -0.38 1.24 -4.81
CA THR A 51 -0.06 -0.08 -5.40
C THR A 51 1.31 -0.56 -4.92
N TRP A 52 2.33 0.31 -4.89
CA TRP A 52 3.65 -0.04 -4.35
C TRP A 52 3.58 -0.47 -2.88
N LEU A 53 2.86 0.28 -2.04
CA LEU A 53 2.73 -0.03 -0.62
C LEU A 53 1.98 -1.36 -0.36
N LEU A 54 1.03 -1.72 -1.23
CA LEU A 54 0.34 -3.01 -1.19
C LEU A 54 1.23 -4.16 -1.70
N LEU A 55 2.07 -3.89 -2.69
CA LEU A 55 2.91 -4.89 -3.37
C LEU A 55 4.15 -5.27 -2.55
N TRP A 56 4.81 -4.30 -1.90
CA TRP A 56 6.08 -4.54 -1.21
C TRP A 56 6.04 -5.69 -0.20
N PRO A 57 5.04 -5.79 0.69
CA PRO A 57 4.95 -6.91 1.63
C PRO A 57 4.94 -8.28 0.95
N SER A 58 4.26 -8.37 -0.21
CA SER A 58 4.23 -9.61 -1.00
C SER A 58 5.61 -9.94 -1.58
N LEU A 59 6.28 -8.96 -2.19
CA LEU A 59 7.60 -9.16 -2.80
C LEU A 59 8.67 -9.50 -1.75
N TRP A 60 8.63 -8.85 -0.58
CA TRP A 60 9.52 -9.16 0.53
C TRP A 60 9.33 -10.61 1.00
N SER A 61 8.08 -11.02 1.11
CA SER A 61 7.72 -12.36 1.57
C SER A 61 8.11 -13.44 0.55
N ILE A 62 7.86 -13.22 -0.75
CA ILE A 62 8.27 -14.11 -1.82
C ILE A 62 9.81 -14.25 -1.84
N ALA A 63 10.53 -13.13 -1.71
CA ALA A 63 11.99 -13.16 -1.69
C ALA A 63 12.54 -13.88 -0.43
N LEU A 64 11.90 -13.69 0.72
CA LEU A 64 12.27 -14.35 1.97
C LEU A 64 12.00 -15.86 1.93
N ALA A 65 10.96 -16.28 1.20
CA ALA A 65 10.59 -17.68 0.99
C ALA A 65 11.37 -18.36 -0.17
N ALA A 66 12.09 -17.61 -1.00
CA ALA A 66 12.75 -18.13 -2.21
C ALA A 66 13.64 -19.35 -1.95
N PRO A 67 14.38 -19.47 -0.81
CA PRO A 67 15.15 -20.67 -0.50
C PRO A 67 14.33 -21.96 -0.29
N LEU A 68 13.01 -21.83 -0.10
CA LEU A 68 12.08 -22.95 0.07
C LEU A 68 11.44 -23.39 -1.25
N GLY A 69 11.62 -22.62 -2.33
CA GLY A 69 11.03 -22.91 -3.63
C GLY A 69 11.60 -24.19 -4.22
N GLU A 70 10.72 -25.07 -4.68
CA GLU A 70 11.09 -26.28 -5.42
C GLU A 70 11.34 -25.92 -6.89
N GLY A 71 12.45 -26.40 -7.46
CA GLY A 71 12.72 -26.23 -8.89
C GLY A 71 14.19 -26.46 -9.26
N TRP A 72 14.41 -26.81 -10.55
CA TRP A 72 15.74 -26.99 -11.14
C TRP A 72 16.13 -25.77 -12.02
N SER A 73 15.59 -24.59 -11.74
CA SER A 73 15.96 -23.38 -12.45
C SER A 73 17.25 -22.77 -11.87
N VAL A 74 17.98 -22.01 -12.69
CA VAL A 74 19.15 -21.26 -12.22
C VAL A 74 18.76 -20.30 -11.08
N LEU A 75 17.53 -19.77 -11.09
CA LEU A 75 17.01 -18.86 -10.07
C LEU A 75 16.82 -19.57 -8.72
N SER A 76 16.29 -20.80 -8.71
CA SER A 76 16.15 -21.59 -7.49
C SER A 76 17.50 -22.00 -6.91
N LEU A 77 18.48 -22.33 -7.75
CA LEU A 77 19.86 -22.62 -7.33
C LEU A 77 20.53 -21.39 -6.70
N LEU A 78 20.15 -20.18 -7.12
CA LEU A 78 20.66 -18.92 -6.56
C LEU A 78 19.77 -18.38 -5.43
N TYR A 79 18.74 -19.12 -4.99
CA TYR A 79 17.75 -18.66 -3.99
C TYR A 79 17.08 -17.33 -4.36
N LEU A 80 16.89 -17.09 -5.66
CA LEU A 80 16.19 -15.90 -6.16
C LEU A 80 14.69 -16.20 -6.34
N PRO A 81 13.82 -15.19 -6.09
CA PRO A 81 12.40 -15.34 -6.28
C PRO A 81 12.05 -15.57 -7.76
N GLU A 82 11.04 -16.40 -8.00
CA GLU A 82 10.56 -16.73 -9.33
C GLU A 82 9.81 -15.52 -9.95
N PRO A 83 10.25 -15.02 -11.15
CA PRO A 83 9.71 -13.79 -11.74
C PRO A 83 8.22 -13.88 -12.11
N GLY A 84 7.71 -15.04 -12.51
CA GLY A 84 6.30 -15.24 -12.84
C GLY A 84 5.41 -15.05 -11.62
N THR A 85 5.81 -15.61 -10.47
CA THR A 85 5.15 -15.39 -9.18
C THR A 85 5.14 -13.92 -8.81
N MET A 86 6.28 -13.23 -8.93
CA MET A 86 6.37 -11.79 -8.65
C MET A 86 5.46 -10.97 -9.58
N LEU A 87 5.40 -11.31 -10.87
CA LEU A 87 4.53 -10.66 -11.84
C LEU A 87 3.04 -10.86 -11.51
N LEU A 88 2.63 -12.08 -11.16
CA LEU A 88 1.25 -12.36 -10.74
C LEU A 88 0.86 -11.54 -9.50
N PHE A 89 1.76 -11.43 -8.51
CA PHE A 89 1.51 -10.57 -7.34
C PHE A 89 1.48 -9.08 -7.71
N ALA A 90 2.30 -8.61 -8.64
CA ALA A 90 2.27 -7.22 -9.10
C ALA A 90 0.95 -6.89 -9.82
N LEU A 91 0.49 -7.77 -10.69
CA LEU A 91 -0.82 -7.64 -11.35
C LEU A 91 -1.96 -7.71 -10.34
N GLY A 92 -1.91 -8.67 -9.40
CA GLY A 92 -2.87 -8.81 -8.31
C GLY A 92 -2.94 -7.57 -7.43
N ALA A 93 -1.80 -7.01 -7.02
CA ALA A 93 -1.74 -5.79 -6.23
C ALA A 93 -2.33 -4.59 -6.97
N PHE A 94 -2.04 -4.43 -8.26
CA PHE A 94 -2.59 -3.35 -9.08
C PHE A 94 -4.12 -3.45 -9.19
N VAL A 95 -4.64 -4.64 -9.50
CA VAL A 95 -6.07 -4.90 -9.67
C VAL A 95 -6.82 -4.78 -8.34
N MET A 96 -6.31 -5.40 -7.27
CA MET A 96 -6.98 -5.39 -5.96
C MET A 96 -6.87 -4.03 -5.25
N ARG A 97 -5.79 -3.26 -5.50
CA ARG A 97 -5.74 -1.85 -5.10
C ARG A 97 -6.85 -1.05 -5.79
N GLY A 98 -7.06 -1.30 -7.08
CA GLY A 98 -8.14 -0.71 -7.86
C GLY A 98 -9.52 -1.06 -7.30
N ALA A 99 -9.75 -2.33 -6.98
CA ALA A 99 -11.01 -2.79 -6.37
C ALA A 99 -11.25 -2.12 -5.00
N GLY A 100 -10.23 -2.06 -4.14
CA GLY A 100 -10.31 -1.39 -2.85
C GLY A 100 -10.62 0.11 -2.95
N CYS A 101 -10.04 0.82 -3.93
CA CYS A 101 -10.36 2.22 -4.18
C CYS A 101 -11.78 2.41 -4.71
N THR A 102 -12.21 1.53 -5.62
CA THR A 102 -13.54 1.59 -6.22
C THR A 102 -14.63 1.36 -5.18
N ILE A 103 -14.49 0.35 -4.30
CA ILE A 103 -15.48 0.11 -3.24
C ILE A 103 -15.52 1.27 -2.23
N ASN A 104 -14.36 1.86 -1.87
CA ASN A 104 -14.33 3.04 -1.01
C ASN A 104 -15.07 4.22 -1.64
N ASP A 105 -14.83 4.53 -2.91
CA ASP A 105 -15.51 5.62 -3.60
C ASP A 105 -17.03 5.35 -3.77
N ILE A 106 -17.46 4.08 -3.93
CA ILE A 106 -18.87 3.70 -3.91
C ILE A 106 -19.50 3.95 -2.55
N ILE A 107 -18.84 3.54 -1.45
CA ILE A 107 -19.37 3.69 -0.09
C ILE A 107 -19.41 5.15 0.34
N ASP A 108 -18.39 5.92 0.01
CA ASP A 108 -18.19 7.28 0.49
C ASP A 108 -18.70 8.35 -0.49
N HIS A 109 -19.32 7.98 -1.62
CA HIS A 109 -19.70 8.91 -2.69
C HIS A 109 -20.51 10.14 -2.22
N ALA A 110 -21.42 9.95 -1.23
CA ALA A 110 -22.23 11.02 -0.69
C ALA A 110 -21.44 11.99 0.20
N PHE A 111 -20.38 11.52 0.87
CA PHE A 111 -19.44 12.33 1.64
C PHE A 111 -18.45 13.03 0.71
N ASP A 112 -17.90 12.31 -0.23
CA ASP A 112 -16.93 12.81 -1.21
C ASP A 112 -17.48 13.99 -2.04
N ALA A 113 -18.77 14.00 -2.33
CA ALA A 113 -19.43 15.09 -3.02
C ALA A 113 -19.44 16.42 -2.22
N LYS A 114 -19.32 16.36 -0.89
CA LYS A 114 -19.34 17.52 0.01
C LYS A 114 -17.96 18.11 0.28
N VAL A 115 -16.89 17.37 0.03
CA VAL A 115 -15.50 17.78 0.30
C VAL A 115 -14.84 18.31 -0.96
N ALA A 116 -14.26 19.49 -0.91
CA ALA A 116 -13.68 20.17 -2.07
C ALA A 116 -12.62 19.34 -2.79
N ARG A 117 -11.78 18.61 -2.04
CA ARG A 117 -10.70 17.75 -2.57
C ARG A 117 -11.23 16.51 -3.30
N THR A 118 -12.36 15.94 -2.87
CA THR A 118 -12.87 14.64 -3.37
C THR A 118 -14.05 14.76 -4.31
N ARG A 119 -14.73 15.91 -4.38
CA ARG A 119 -15.88 16.13 -5.28
C ARG A 119 -15.56 15.96 -6.76
N SER A 120 -14.29 16.07 -7.15
CA SER A 120 -13.81 15.87 -8.53
C SER A 120 -13.52 14.39 -8.86
N ARG A 121 -13.70 13.46 -7.90
CA ARG A 121 -13.55 12.02 -8.15
C ARG A 121 -14.60 11.51 -9.14
N PRO A 122 -14.33 10.40 -9.86
CA PRO A 122 -15.18 9.92 -10.94
C PRO A 122 -16.65 9.70 -10.59
N ILE A 123 -16.98 9.20 -9.41
CA ILE A 123 -18.38 8.96 -9.00
C ILE A 123 -19.07 10.27 -8.59
N PRO A 124 -18.53 11.09 -7.64
CA PRO A 124 -19.16 12.35 -7.26
C PRO A 124 -19.31 13.35 -8.42
N SER A 125 -18.36 13.37 -9.36
CA SER A 125 -18.42 14.25 -10.54
C SER A 125 -19.39 13.78 -11.63
N GLY A 126 -19.94 12.56 -11.49
CA GLY A 126 -20.82 11.95 -12.51
C GLY A 126 -20.09 11.36 -13.73
N ALA A 127 -18.75 11.34 -13.75
CA ALA A 127 -17.96 10.73 -14.82
C ALA A 127 -18.13 9.21 -14.90
N VAL A 128 -18.46 8.56 -13.76
CA VAL A 128 -18.82 7.15 -13.66
C VAL A 128 -20.07 7.04 -12.80
N SER A 129 -21.12 6.40 -13.30
CA SER A 129 -22.33 6.15 -12.53
C SER A 129 -22.12 5.02 -11.50
N LEU A 130 -22.94 4.99 -10.44
CA LEU A 130 -22.88 3.92 -9.44
C LEU A 130 -23.01 2.51 -10.03
N PRO A 131 -23.96 2.23 -10.95
CA PRO A 131 -24.02 0.90 -11.59
C PRO A 131 -22.76 0.55 -12.37
N GLN A 132 -22.17 1.52 -13.11
CA GLN A 132 -20.92 1.31 -13.81
C GLN A 132 -19.75 1.01 -12.86
N ALA A 133 -19.70 1.72 -11.72
CA ALA A 133 -18.68 1.49 -10.70
C ALA A 133 -18.80 0.07 -10.09
N TRP A 134 -20.02 -0.42 -9.84
CA TRP A 134 -20.25 -1.79 -9.39
C TRP A 134 -19.82 -2.84 -10.42
N ILE A 135 -20.17 -2.64 -11.70
CA ILE A 135 -19.75 -3.55 -12.79
C ILE A 135 -18.21 -3.58 -12.87
N PHE A 136 -17.58 -2.41 -12.79
CA PHE A 136 -16.11 -2.30 -12.82
C PHE A 136 -15.47 -2.99 -11.61
N LEU A 137 -16.01 -2.82 -10.41
CA LEU A 137 -15.56 -3.51 -9.20
C LEU A 137 -15.63 -5.04 -9.36
N ILE A 138 -16.77 -5.56 -9.86
CA ILE A 138 -16.94 -6.99 -10.10
C ILE A 138 -15.90 -7.49 -11.12
N ALA A 139 -15.66 -6.74 -12.20
CA ALA A 139 -14.65 -7.10 -13.20
C ALA A 139 -13.24 -7.17 -12.56
N LEU A 140 -12.86 -6.18 -11.74
CA LEU A 140 -11.59 -6.20 -11.01
C LEU A 140 -11.50 -7.40 -10.07
N CYS A 141 -12.55 -7.71 -9.33
CA CYS A 141 -12.58 -8.87 -8.43
C CYS A 141 -12.46 -10.21 -9.20
N LEU A 142 -13.08 -10.33 -10.37
CA LEU A 142 -12.95 -11.52 -11.22
C LEU A 142 -11.52 -11.68 -11.76
N VAL A 143 -10.87 -10.59 -12.17
CA VAL A 143 -9.45 -10.63 -12.57
C VAL A 143 -8.58 -11.00 -11.39
N GLY A 144 -8.82 -10.42 -10.21
CA GLY A 144 -8.11 -10.79 -8.98
C GLY A 144 -8.27 -12.27 -8.62
N LEU A 145 -9.50 -12.81 -8.76
CA LEU A 145 -9.77 -14.22 -8.56
C LEU A 145 -9.03 -15.09 -9.59
N ALA A 146 -9.05 -14.73 -10.87
CA ALA A 146 -8.33 -15.44 -11.93
C ALA A 146 -6.81 -15.50 -11.68
N ILE A 147 -6.24 -14.46 -11.07
CA ILE A 147 -4.84 -14.46 -10.62
C ILE A 147 -4.68 -15.37 -9.39
N LEU A 148 -5.57 -15.28 -8.41
CA LEU A 148 -5.48 -16.03 -7.16
C LEU A 148 -5.55 -17.56 -7.37
N VAL A 149 -6.40 -18.03 -8.27
CA VAL A 149 -6.57 -19.47 -8.55
C VAL A 149 -5.38 -20.11 -9.27
N GLN A 150 -4.37 -19.32 -9.65
CA GLN A 150 -3.12 -19.84 -10.22
C GLN A 150 -2.16 -20.40 -9.15
N PHE A 151 -2.42 -20.11 -7.87
CA PHE A 151 -1.59 -20.52 -6.75
C PHE A 151 -2.09 -21.84 -6.12
N ASN A 152 -1.34 -22.36 -5.16
CA ASN A 152 -1.74 -23.53 -4.40
C ASN A 152 -3.01 -23.28 -3.56
N LEU A 153 -3.71 -24.36 -3.19
CA LEU A 153 -5.00 -24.30 -2.47
C LEU A 153 -4.90 -23.53 -1.15
N PHE A 154 -3.79 -23.67 -0.43
CA PHE A 154 -3.59 -22.96 0.83
C PHE A 154 -3.57 -21.43 0.61
N THR A 155 -2.85 -20.96 -0.41
CA THR A 155 -2.79 -19.56 -0.79
C THR A 155 -4.16 -19.04 -1.25
N ILE A 156 -4.94 -19.85 -2.00
CA ILE A 156 -6.30 -19.48 -2.42
C ILE A 156 -7.18 -19.24 -1.20
N LEU A 157 -7.21 -20.17 -0.25
CA LEU A 157 -8.03 -20.06 0.96
C LEU A 157 -7.59 -18.89 1.84
N LEU A 158 -6.27 -18.71 1.99
CA LEU A 158 -5.69 -17.58 2.73
C LEU A 158 -6.01 -16.25 2.04
N GLY A 159 -5.97 -16.18 0.71
CA GLY A 159 -6.36 -14.99 -0.05
C GLY A 159 -7.85 -14.67 0.11
N ALA A 160 -8.72 -15.67 0.00
CA ALA A 160 -10.16 -15.50 0.19
C ALA A 160 -10.48 -15.00 1.61
N SER A 161 -9.78 -15.45 2.65
CA SER A 161 -10.00 -15.01 4.02
C SER A 161 -9.72 -13.51 4.24
N SER A 162 -8.87 -12.87 3.40
CA SER A 162 -8.60 -11.44 3.47
C SER A 162 -9.83 -10.56 3.19
N LEU A 163 -10.82 -11.10 2.47
CA LEU A 163 -12.06 -10.38 2.13
C LEU A 163 -12.84 -9.94 3.38
N LEU A 164 -12.72 -10.68 4.50
CA LEU A 164 -13.31 -10.28 5.77
C LEU A 164 -12.73 -8.95 6.27
N LEU A 165 -11.40 -8.78 6.18
CA LEU A 165 -10.73 -7.54 6.57
C LEU A 165 -11.03 -6.40 5.59
N VAL A 166 -11.04 -6.70 4.28
CA VAL A 166 -11.40 -5.73 3.24
C VAL A 166 -12.81 -5.19 3.44
N GLY A 167 -13.76 -6.05 3.82
CA GLY A 167 -15.15 -5.66 4.09
C GLY A 167 -15.30 -4.79 5.34
N LEU A 168 -14.47 -5.00 6.37
CA LEU A 168 -14.53 -4.25 7.64
C LEU A 168 -13.79 -2.91 7.57
N TYR A 169 -12.74 -2.80 6.76
CA TYR A 169 -11.84 -1.64 6.72
C TYR A 169 -12.55 -0.28 6.47
N PRO A 170 -13.50 -0.13 5.50
CA PRO A 170 -14.11 1.17 5.21
C PRO A 170 -14.85 1.78 6.39
N PHE A 171 -15.32 0.94 7.31
CA PHE A 171 -16.09 1.38 8.48
C PHE A 171 -15.21 1.80 9.66
N ALA A 172 -13.92 1.46 9.66
CA ALA A 172 -13.02 1.65 10.80
C ALA A 172 -12.98 3.11 11.29
N LYS A 173 -12.92 4.09 10.40
CA LYS A 173 -12.87 5.53 10.73
C LYS A 173 -14.11 6.03 11.51
N ARG A 174 -15.19 5.30 11.49
CA ARG A 174 -16.45 5.70 12.16
C ARG A 174 -16.48 5.32 13.64
N PHE A 175 -15.76 4.28 14.05
CA PHE A 175 -15.83 3.77 15.44
C PHE A 175 -14.49 3.74 16.18
N THR A 176 -13.33 3.76 15.50
CA THR A 176 -12.02 3.69 16.18
C THR A 176 -11.08 4.81 15.77
N TYR A 177 -10.22 5.25 16.71
CA TYR A 177 -9.09 6.14 16.44
C TYR A 177 -7.88 5.43 15.83
N TRP A 178 -7.99 4.11 15.55
CA TRP A 178 -6.95 3.27 15.01
C TRP A 178 -7.28 2.69 13.63
N PRO A 179 -7.89 3.46 12.69
CA PRO A 179 -8.18 2.93 11.35
C PRO A 179 -6.91 2.52 10.62
N GLN A 180 -5.75 3.10 10.95
CA GLN A 180 -4.45 2.77 10.40
C GLN A 180 -4.01 1.33 10.73
N VAL A 181 -4.41 0.80 11.89
CA VAL A 181 -4.18 -0.62 12.25
C VAL A 181 -5.02 -1.52 11.35
N MET A 182 -6.30 -1.19 11.13
CA MET A 182 -7.18 -1.94 10.21
C MET A 182 -6.65 -1.90 8.78
N LEU A 183 -6.13 -0.74 8.34
CA LEU A 183 -5.42 -0.64 7.07
C LEU A 183 -4.19 -1.56 7.05
N GLY A 184 -3.38 -1.54 8.12
CA GLY A 184 -2.19 -2.38 8.25
C GLY A 184 -2.52 -3.87 8.16
N LEU A 185 -3.57 -4.32 8.84
CA LEU A 185 -4.04 -5.70 8.77
C LEU A 185 -4.46 -6.09 7.34
N THR A 186 -5.20 -5.22 6.67
CA THR A 186 -5.74 -5.49 5.33
C THR A 186 -4.67 -5.39 4.25
N PHE A 187 -3.89 -4.32 4.26
CA PHE A 187 -2.94 -3.95 3.20
C PHE A 187 -1.72 -4.86 3.15
N ASN A 188 -1.31 -5.37 4.31
CA ASN A 188 -0.09 -6.19 4.39
C ASN A 188 -0.37 -7.70 4.34
N TRP A 189 -1.61 -8.12 4.06
CA TRP A 189 -1.94 -9.55 3.93
C TRP A 189 -1.06 -10.27 2.92
N GLY A 190 -0.52 -9.52 1.96
CA GLY A 190 0.46 -9.97 0.98
C GLY A 190 1.74 -10.55 1.59
N ALA A 191 2.12 -10.14 2.80
CA ALA A 191 3.25 -10.72 3.52
C ALA A 191 3.01 -12.19 3.89
N LEU A 192 1.76 -12.58 4.16
CA LEU A 192 1.38 -13.97 4.39
C LEU A 192 1.21 -14.72 3.07
N LEU A 193 0.55 -14.08 2.08
CA LEU A 193 0.28 -14.70 0.77
C LEU A 193 1.54 -14.99 -0.02
N GLY A 194 2.52 -14.08 0.00
CA GLY A 194 3.76 -14.26 -0.75
C GLY A 194 4.55 -15.50 -0.30
N TRP A 195 4.64 -15.72 1.02
CA TRP A 195 5.24 -16.92 1.58
C TRP A 195 4.42 -18.17 1.25
N ALA A 196 3.10 -18.10 1.45
CA ALA A 196 2.20 -19.21 1.19
C ALA A 196 2.24 -19.66 -0.28
N ALA A 197 2.39 -18.73 -1.22
CA ALA A 197 2.49 -19.03 -2.64
C ALA A 197 3.73 -19.87 -2.98
N VAL A 198 4.84 -19.67 -2.27
CA VAL A 198 6.09 -20.40 -2.45
C VAL A 198 6.11 -21.69 -1.63
N ALA A 199 5.77 -21.62 -0.33
CA ALA A 199 5.95 -22.71 0.62
C ALA A 199 4.72 -23.62 0.78
N GLY A 200 3.55 -23.21 0.28
CA GLY A 200 2.29 -23.96 0.44
C GLY A 200 1.73 -23.99 1.88
N SER A 201 2.33 -23.27 2.80
CA SER A 201 1.98 -23.24 4.22
C SER A 201 2.41 -21.92 4.86
N LEU A 202 2.07 -21.68 6.13
CA LEU A 202 2.63 -20.58 6.91
C LEU A 202 3.64 -21.11 7.94
N SER A 203 4.59 -20.24 8.30
CA SER A 203 5.58 -20.44 9.34
C SER A 203 5.86 -19.12 10.08
N LEU A 204 6.81 -19.10 10.99
CA LEU A 204 7.10 -17.92 11.82
C LEU A 204 7.60 -16.69 11.01
N PRO A 205 8.50 -16.80 10.01
CA PRO A 205 9.02 -15.65 9.29
C PRO A 205 7.95 -14.74 8.67
N PRO A 206 6.96 -15.23 7.88
CA PRO A 206 5.94 -14.37 7.29
C PRO A 206 5.02 -13.73 8.33
N VAL A 207 4.79 -14.37 9.47
CA VAL A 207 3.98 -13.78 10.57
C VAL A 207 4.71 -12.60 11.19
N LEU A 208 6.01 -12.74 11.48
CA LEU A 208 6.84 -11.64 11.98
C LEU A 208 6.95 -10.51 10.96
N LEU A 209 7.16 -10.84 9.68
CA LEU A 209 7.15 -9.86 8.59
C LEU A 209 5.83 -9.10 8.55
N TYR A 210 4.70 -9.77 8.65
CA TYR A 210 3.36 -9.19 8.66
C TYR A 210 3.16 -8.20 9.81
N ILE A 211 3.57 -8.57 11.03
CA ILE A 211 3.52 -7.67 12.20
C ILE A 211 4.38 -6.42 11.95
N GLY A 212 5.60 -6.59 11.43
CA GLY A 212 6.47 -5.48 11.06
C GLY A 212 5.82 -4.56 10.02
N CYS A 213 5.17 -5.13 9.00
CA CYS A 213 4.44 -4.40 7.98
C CYS A 213 3.27 -3.60 8.57
N ILE A 214 2.51 -4.16 9.54
CA ILE A 214 1.43 -3.44 10.22
C ILE A 214 1.98 -2.22 10.94
N CYS A 215 3.07 -2.38 11.71
CA CYS A 215 3.71 -1.28 12.41
C CYS A 215 4.20 -0.19 11.42
N TRP A 216 4.84 -0.59 10.32
CA TRP A 216 5.26 0.32 9.26
C TRP A 216 4.08 1.07 8.64
N THR A 217 2.96 0.37 8.36
CA THR A 217 1.75 0.99 7.80
C THR A 217 1.14 2.00 8.76
N VAL A 218 1.03 1.68 10.05
CA VAL A 218 0.54 2.64 11.06
C VAL A 218 1.41 3.90 11.05
N GLY A 219 2.73 3.76 10.92
CA GLY A 219 3.65 4.89 10.85
C GLY A 219 3.39 5.77 9.63
N TYR A 220 3.50 5.23 8.41
CA TYR A 220 3.39 6.04 7.21
C TYR A 220 1.96 6.57 6.97
N ASP A 221 0.94 5.82 7.33
CA ASP A 221 -0.43 6.26 7.13
C ASP A 221 -0.87 7.29 8.19
N THR A 222 -0.26 7.28 9.38
CA THR A 222 -0.40 8.39 10.33
C THR A 222 0.15 9.69 9.74
N ILE A 223 1.33 9.65 9.11
CA ILE A 223 1.90 10.82 8.41
C ILE A 223 0.96 11.29 7.30
N TYR A 224 0.43 10.35 6.50
CA TYR A 224 -0.53 10.66 5.44
C TYR A 224 -1.80 11.30 5.99
N ALA A 225 -2.34 10.79 7.10
CA ALA A 225 -3.59 11.27 7.70
C ALA A 225 -3.52 12.71 8.22
N HIS A 226 -2.31 13.27 8.45
CA HIS A 226 -2.16 14.68 8.81
C HIS A 226 -2.58 15.65 7.69
N GLN A 227 -2.67 15.20 6.44
CA GLN A 227 -3.17 16.02 5.33
C GLN A 227 -4.65 16.37 5.47
N ASP A 228 -5.43 15.48 6.08
CA ASP A 228 -6.88 15.56 6.16
C ASP A 228 -7.37 15.75 7.61
N LYS A 229 -6.46 15.98 8.58
CA LYS A 229 -6.81 15.98 10.02
C LYS A 229 -7.92 16.96 10.38
N ASP A 230 -7.93 18.14 9.76
CA ASP A 230 -8.89 19.20 10.06
C ASP A 230 -10.26 18.85 9.44
N ASP A 231 -10.29 18.35 8.22
CA ASP A 231 -11.50 17.87 7.54
C ASP A 231 -12.08 16.64 8.26
N ASP A 232 -11.23 15.67 8.65
CA ASP A 232 -11.63 14.49 9.42
C ASP A 232 -12.28 14.91 10.77
N ALA A 233 -11.70 15.88 11.46
CA ALA A 233 -12.25 16.41 12.72
C ALA A 233 -13.63 17.06 12.53
N LEU A 234 -13.80 17.87 11.48
CA LEU A 234 -15.08 18.53 11.16
C LEU A 234 -16.17 17.53 10.79
N LEU A 235 -15.81 16.41 10.16
CA LEU A 235 -16.73 15.33 9.76
C LEU A 235 -16.98 14.30 10.88
N GLY A 236 -16.34 14.46 12.06
CA GLY A 236 -16.43 13.50 13.17
C GLY A 236 -15.74 12.16 12.89
N LEU A 237 -14.85 12.09 11.89
CA LEU A 237 -14.06 10.91 11.57
C LEU A 237 -12.87 10.81 12.54
N LYS A 238 -12.39 9.58 12.74
CA LYS A 238 -11.32 9.28 13.69
C LYS A 238 -10.07 8.83 12.95
N SER A 239 -8.88 9.27 13.44
CA SER A 239 -7.59 8.84 12.91
C SER A 239 -6.50 8.87 13.99
N THR A 240 -5.38 8.18 13.75
CA THR A 240 -4.19 8.28 14.61
C THR A 240 -3.57 9.67 14.57
N ALA A 241 -3.68 10.41 13.46
CA ALA A 241 -3.23 11.79 13.37
C ALA A 241 -3.94 12.68 14.41
N LEU A 242 -5.28 12.54 14.54
CA LEU A 242 -6.05 13.24 15.55
C LEU A 242 -5.70 12.77 16.97
N ARG A 243 -5.45 11.46 17.17
CA ARG A 243 -5.15 10.89 18.48
C ARG A 243 -3.78 11.30 18.99
N PHE A 244 -2.77 11.34 18.13
CA PHE A 244 -1.39 11.59 18.53
C PHE A 244 -1.05 13.08 18.60
N GLY A 245 -1.68 13.90 17.76
CA GLY A 245 -1.45 15.35 17.73
C GLY A 245 0.05 15.69 17.71
N ASP A 246 0.48 16.53 18.63
CA ASP A 246 1.90 16.97 18.74
C ASP A 246 2.86 15.85 19.11
N ASN A 247 2.37 14.75 19.72
CA ASN A 247 3.17 13.58 20.07
C ASN A 247 3.39 12.62 18.89
N THR A 248 2.94 12.96 17.68
CA THR A 248 3.03 12.11 16.48
C THR A 248 4.45 11.58 16.26
N LYS A 249 5.49 12.41 16.39
CA LYS A 249 6.88 11.96 16.19
C LYS A 249 7.30 10.86 17.16
N THR A 250 6.91 10.96 18.43
CA THR A 250 7.21 9.93 19.44
C THR A 250 6.57 8.60 19.09
N TRP A 251 5.31 8.63 18.66
CA TRP A 251 4.61 7.43 18.19
C TRP A 251 5.24 6.84 16.93
N LEU A 252 5.66 7.68 15.98
CA LEU A 252 6.34 7.23 14.76
C LEU A 252 7.67 6.53 15.07
N PHE A 253 8.48 7.05 16.02
CA PHE A 253 9.68 6.37 16.48
C PHE A 253 9.37 5.00 17.06
N GLY A 254 8.31 4.87 17.86
CA GLY A 254 7.85 3.60 18.41
C GLY A 254 7.42 2.60 17.32
N PHE A 255 6.56 3.02 16.40
CA PHE A 255 6.06 2.14 15.34
C PHE A 255 7.14 1.74 14.34
N TYR A 256 8.00 2.66 13.91
CA TYR A 256 9.09 2.33 13.00
C TYR A 256 10.18 1.49 13.69
N GLY A 257 10.44 1.74 14.98
CA GLY A 257 11.33 0.89 15.79
C GLY A 257 10.78 -0.54 15.90
N ALA A 258 9.49 -0.68 16.18
CA ALA A 258 8.82 -1.99 16.20
C ALA A 258 8.85 -2.67 14.81
N ALA A 259 8.60 -1.93 13.73
CA ALA A 259 8.68 -2.46 12.38
C ALA A 259 10.07 -3.03 12.08
N LEU A 260 11.14 -2.27 12.35
CA LEU A 260 12.52 -2.73 12.16
C LEU A 260 12.87 -3.95 13.01
N LEU A 261 12.40 -3.98 14.26
CA LEU A 261 12.57 -5.14 15.14
C LEU A 261 11.94 -6.40 14.53
N PHE A 262 10.68 -6.31 14.11
CA PHE A 262 9.97 -7.46 13.55
C PHE A 262 10.51 -7.88 12.18
N PHE A 263 10.98 -6.94 11.34
CA PHE A 263 11.69 -7.27 10.11
C PHE A 263 13.02 -8.00 10.40
N GLY A 264 13.77 -7.55 11.41
CA GLY A 264 14.99 -8.23 11.85
C GLY A 264 14.71 -9.64 12.38
N LEU A 265 13.65 -9.79 13.19
CA LEU A 265 13.23 -11.11 13.70
C LEU A 265 12.74 -12.04 12.58
N ALA A 266 12.04 -11.51 11.57
CA ALA A 266 11.63 -12.29 10.41
C ALA A 266 12.84 -12.80 9.62
N GLY A 267 13.85 -11.97 9.40
CA GLY A 267 15.11 -12.36 8.76
C GLY A 267 15.86 -13.42 9.58
N MET A 268 15.88 -13.29 10.90
CA MET A 268 16.50 -14.28 11.80
C MET A 268 15.76 -15.62 11.75
N ALA A 269 14.43 -15.60 11.81
CA ALA A 269 13.62 -16.80 11.73
C ALA A 269 13.72 -17.51 10.38
N ALA A 270 14.00 -16.75 9.29
CA ALA A 270 14.27 -17.29 7.95
C ALA A 270 15.75 -17.66 7.74
N ALA A 271 16.60 -17.52 8.76
CA ALA A 271 18.05 -17.77 8.68
C ALA A 271 18.76 -17.02 7.54
N ILE A 272 18.30 -15.79 7.21
CA ILE A 272 18.89 -14.97 6.15
C ILE A 272 20.29 -14.47 6.51
N GLY A 273 21.16 -14.28 5.51
CA GLY A 273 22.54 -13.87 5.71
C GLY A 273 22.67 -12.46 6.32
N TRP A 274 23.82 -12.18 6.95
CA TRP A 274 24.10 -10.95 7.71
C TRP A 274 24.00 -9.65 6.87
N ILE A 275 24.20 -9.75 5.54
CA ILE A 275 24.11 -8.60 4.63
C ILE A 275 22.72 -7.96 4.68
N PHE A 276 21.67 -8.75 4.91
CA PHE A 276 20.31 -8.25 5.16
C PHE A 276 20.26 -7.19 6.25
N TYR A 277 20.95 -7.41 7.37
CA TYR A 277 20.91 -6.49 8.52
C TYR A 277 21.60 -5.15 8.25
N LEU A 278 22.61 -5.12 7.38
CA LEU A 278 23.18 -3.87 6.90
C LEU A 278 22.16 -3.06 6.09
N GLY A 279 21.47 -3.72 5.18
CA GLY A 279 20.42 -3.08 4.42
C GLY A 279 19.23 -2.65 5.29
N LEU A 280 18.87 -3.46 6.31
CA LEU A 280 17.84 -3.09 7.29
C LEU A 280 18.25 -1.83 8.09
N ALA A 281 19.52 -1.67 8.43
CA ALA A 281 20.04 -0.47 9.08
C ALA A 281 19.93 0.78 8.17
N ILE A 282 20.20 0.63 6.86
CA ILE A 282 20.01 1.70 5.86
C ILE A 282 18.51 2.07 5.78
N GLY A 283 17.62 1.07 5.73
CA GLY A 283 16.18 1.27 5.78
C GLY A 283 15.74 1.98 7.06
N GLY A 284 16.31 1.60 8.20
CA GLY A 284 16.07 2.23 9.51
C GLY A 284 16.47 3.71 9.51
N TRP A 285 17.64 4.04 8.96
CA TRP A 285 18.06 5.43 8.79
C TRP A 285 17.09 6.21 7.90
N HIS A 286 16.60 5.61 6.79
CA HIS A 286 15.60 6.24 5.93
C HIS A 286 14.31 6.55 6.70
N LEU A 287 13.78 5.61 7.50
CA LEU A 287 12.59 5.82 8.33
C LEU A 287 12.83 6.89 9.41
N MET A 288 14.01 6.91 10.05
CA MET A 288 14.35 7.96 11.01
C MET A 288 14.37 9.35 10.38
N ARG A 289 14.89 9.47 9.14
CA ARG A 289 14.81 10.72 8.38
C ARG A 289 13.38 11.14 8.08
N GLN A 290 12.47 10.21 7.81
CA GLN A 290 11.05 10.52 7.65
C GLN A 290 10.50 11.15 8.93
N VAL A 291 10.71 10.52 10.10
CA VAL A 291 10.23 11.04 11.39
C VAL A 291 10.76 12.44 11.69
N THR A 292 12.07 12.63 11.54
CA THR A 292 12.70 13.95 11.85
C THR A 292 12.21 15.05 10.90
N ARG A 293 11.93 14.73 9.64
CA ARG A 293 11.47 15.66 8.61
C ARG A 293 9.96 15.91 8.62
N THR A 294 9.19 15.08 9.31
CA THR A 294 7.74 15.25 9.40
C THR A 294 7.39 16.57 10.07
N LYS A 295 6.54 17.36 9.41
CA LYS A 295 5.89 18.55 9.93
C LYS A 295 4.39 18.33 9.78
N ILE A 296 3.71 18.15 10.91
CA ILE A 296 2.30 17.74 10.96
C ILE A 296 1.31 18.75 10.37
N ASP A 297 1.74 20.02 10.24
CA ASP A 297 0.93 21.10 9.69
C ASP A 297 1.29 21.42 8.21
N ASP A 298 2.20 20.64 7.60
CA ASP A 298 2.63 20.80 6.21
C ASP A 298 2.13 19.57 5.40
N ALA A 299 0.94 19.69 4.82
CA ALA A 299 0.29 18.62 4.06
C ALA A 299 1.13 18.14 2.86
N ALA A 300 1.77 19.08 2.14
CA ALA A 300 2.62 18.74 0.98
C ALA A 300 3.85 17.93 1.42
N ARG A 301 4.44 18.29 2.54
CA ARG A 301 5.58 17.57 3.12
C ARG A 301 5.18 16.19 3.64
N CYS A 302 4.04 16.07 4.31
CA CYS A 302 3.48 14.80 4.73
C CYS A 302 3.26 13.86 3.54
N LEU A 303 2.71 14.38 2.43
CA LEU A 303 2.54 13.62 1.19
C LEU A 303 3.87 13.18 0.58
N ALA A 304 4.87 14.05 0.55
CA ALA A 304 6.21 13.72 0.03
C ALA A 304 6.88 12.62 0.85
N ILE A 305 6.79 12.69 2.18
CA ILE A 305 7.31 11.68 3.10
C ILE A 305 6.55 10.36 2.92
N PHE A 306 5.22 10.38 2.83
CA PHE A 306 4.41 9.20 2.55
C PHE A 306 4.86 8.51 1.26
N LYS A 307 5.06 9.27 0.17
CA LYS A 307 5.52 8.73 -1.12
C LYS A 307 6.91 8.11 -1.04
N SER A 308 7.80 8.59 -0.16
CA SER A 308 9.16 8.05 0.01
C SER A 308 9.19 6.63 0.63
N ASN A 309 8.06 6.11 1.11
CA ASN A 309 7.97 4.71 1.55
C ASN A 309 8.11 3.70 0.41
N ARG A 310 7.91 4.12 -0.85
CA ARG A 310 8.33 3.33 -2.02
C ARG A 310 9.82 3.02 -1.97
N ASP A 311 10.63 4.00 -1.62
CA ASP A 311 12.10 3.87 -1.60
C ASP A 311 12.55 2.96 -0.44
N PHE A 312 11.88 3.07 0.72
CA PHE A 312 12.05 2.08 1.80
C PHE A 312 11.72 0.66 1.33
N GLY A 313 10.65 0.52 0.53
CA GLY A 313 10.27 -0.76 -0.08
C GLY A 313 11.38 -1.37 -0.93
N VAL A 314 12.02 -0.57 -1.78
CA VAL A 314 13.18 -1.00 -2.60
C VAL A 314 14.36 -1.39 -1.72
N ILE A 315 14.69 -0.58 -0.71
CA ILE A 315 15.81 -0.84 0.20
C ILE A 315 15.64 -2.20 0.89
N LEU A 316 14.47 -2.45 1.47
CA LEU A 316 14.21 -3.70 2.19
C LEU A 316 14.21 -4.90 1.24
N PHE A 317 13.62 -4.78 0.05
CA PHE A 317 13.63 -5.84 -0.95
C PHE A 317 15.05 -6.21 -1.40
N ALA A 318 15.86 -5.21 -1.75
CA ALA A 318 17.26 -5.41 -2.11
C ALA A 318 18.08 -6.05 -0.97
N SER A 319 17.77 -5.65 0.28
CA SER A 319 18.40 -6.20 1.47
C SER A 319 18.09 -7.68 1.67
N ILE A 320 16.84 -8.08 1.43
CA ILE A 320 16.41 -9.49 1.50
C ILE A 320 17.12 -10.28 0.41
N LEU A 321 17.12 -9.82 -0.84
CA LEU A 321 17.82 -10.49 -1.95
C LEU A 321 19.33 -10.67 -1.66
N ALA A 322 19.98 -9.62 -1.18
CA ALA A 322 21.39 -9.70 -0.82
C ALA A 322 21.66 -10.68 0.34
N GLY A 323 20.75 -10.73 1.30
CA GLY A 323 20.84 -11.68 2.41
C GLY A 323 20.58 -13.13 2.00
N THR A 324 19.63 -13.40 1.10
CA THR A 324 19.35 -14.77 0.60
C THR A 324 20.52 -15.30 -0.23
N LEU A 325 21.11 -14.49 -1.11
CA LEU A 325 22.32 -14.86 -1.85
C LEU A 325 23.49 -15.20 -0.92
N GLY A 326 23.66 -14.44 0.18
CA GLY A 326 24.71 -14.69 1.15
C GLY A 326 24.50 -15.92 2.03
N SER A 327 23.27 -16.46 2.15
CA SER A 327 22.99 -17.69 2.91
C SER A 327 23.36 -18.97 2.14
N GLY A 328 23.34 -18.95 0.81
CA GLY A 328 23.75 -20.07 -0.04
C GLY A 328 25.27 -20.33 -0.06
N LEU A 329 26.06 -19.44 0.53
CA LEU A 329 27.51 -19.59 0.66
C LEU A 329 27.95 -20.29 1.97
N ARG A 330 27.01 -20.80 2.76
CA ARG A 330 27.25 -21.64 3.94
C ARG A 330 26.94 -23.10 3.61
#